data_19d8337339200ac7fbac894654d09bab
#
_entry.id   19d8337339200ac7fbac894654d09bab
#
_cell.length_a   1.000
_cell.length_b   1.000
_cell.length_c   1.000
_cell.angle_alpha   90.00
_cell.angle_beta   90.00
_cell.angle_gamma   90.00
#
_symmetry.space_group_name_H-M   'P 1'
#
loop_
_entity.id
_entity.type
_entity.pdbx_description
1 polymer ?
#
loop_
_entity_poly.entity_id
_entity_poly.type
_entity_poly.pdbx_seq_one_letter_code
_entity_poly.pdbx_strand_id
1 'polypeptide(L)'
;GLKFITGVEISALWGNMAIHIIGLGIDVNDDVLRAGLEHNQELRKTRAEKIALSLRRSGIKDPLEKAQNISGGHMLTRTHFAQMLIQEGYCKDMKSVFRRYLTGKKPGGVRVEWRNFKEVINWIQSSGGKAFIAHPFRYRMTHTKIKKMLIDFKEASGDGFEVVNANSPKEEIALGSQWSEDYNLLTSCGS
;
A
#
# COMPACT_ATOMS: atom_id res chain seq x y z
N GLY A 1 15.77 -7.96 -26.82
CA GLY A 1 14.54 -7.28 -26.43
C GLY A 1 14.45 -7.17 -24.92
N LEU A 2 13.63 -6.24 -24.41
CA LEU A 2 13.37 -6.12 -22.98
C LEU A 2 12.54 -7.31 -22.51
N LYS A 3 12.92 -7.90 -21.35
CA LYS A 3 12.11 -8.91 -20.67
C LYS A 3 11.14 -8.21 -19.74
N PHE A 4 9.85 -8.31 -20.02
CA PHE A 4 8.79 -7.80 -19.16
C PHE A 4 8.45 -8.83 -18.07
N ILE A 5 8.32 -8.36 -16.84
CA ILE A 5 7.89 -9.17 -15.69
C ILE A 5 6.59 -8.55 -15.17
N THR A 6 5.53 -9.36 -15.11
CA THR A 6 4.24 -8.95 -14.53
C THR A 6 4.38 -8.72 -13.04
N GLY A 7 3.71 -7.68 -12.51
CA GLY A 7 3.75 -7.40 -11.09
C GLY A 7 2.51 -6.67 -10.59
N VAL A 8 2.30 -6.72 -9.27
CA VAL A 8 1.21 -6.04 -8.58
C VAL A 8 1.66 -5.59 -7.20
N GLU A 9 1.15 -4.47 -6.71
CA GLU A 9 1.32 -4.02 -5.32
C GLU A 9 -0.01 -4.11 -4.57
N ILE A 10 -0.04 -4.89 -3.49
CA ILE A 10 -1.23 -5.27 -2.74
C ILE A 10 -1.14 -4.74 -1.32
N SER A 11 -2.21 -4.07 -0.84
CA SER A 11 -2.33 -3.67 0.56
C SER A 11 -2.67 -4.87 1.44
N ALA A 12 -1.97 -5.01 2.56
CA ALA A 12 -2.12 -6.10 3.54
C ALA A 12 -2.00 -5.58 4.97
N LEU A 13 -2.31 -6.41 5.97
CA LEU A 13 -2.05 -6.15 7.38
C LEU A 13 -0.93 -7.04 7.91
N TRP A 14 0.04 -6.44 8.57
CA TRP A 14 0.95 -7.08 9.50
C TRP A 14 0.60 -6.63 10.92
N GLY A 15 0.02 -7.54 11.71
CA GLY A 15 -0.67 -7.14 12.94
C GLY A 15 -1.77 -6.10 12.66
N ASN A 16 -1.67 -4.94 13.29
CA ASN A 16 -2.61 -3.82 13.08
C ASN A 16 -2.08 -2.74 12.10
N MET A 17 -0.98 -3.01 11.43
CA MET A 17 -0.31 -2.06 10.55
C MET A 17 -0.57 -2.42 9.09
N ALA A 18 -1.02 -1.44 8.31
CA ALA A 18 -1.10 -1.59 6.86
C ALA A 18 0.30 -1.54 6.25
N ILE A 19 0.63 -2.58 5.50
CA ILE A 19 1.85 -2.69 4.69
C ILE A 19 1.46 -2.97 3.24
N HIS A 20 2.43 -2.86 2.34
CA HIS A 20 2.27 -3.25 0.94
C HIS A 20 3.15 -4.44 0.61
N ILE A 21 2.63 -5.35 -0.20
CA ILE A 21 3.34 -6.51 -0.70
C ILE A 21 3.34 -6.45 -2.21
N ILE A 22 4.52 -6.58 -2.79
CA ILE A 22 4.73 -6.64 -4.24
C ILE A 22 4.74 -8.11 -4.65
N GLY A 23 3.94 -8.47 -5.64
CA GLY A 23 4.03 -9.74 -6.37
C GLY A 23 4.77 -9.52 -7.68
N LEU A 24 5.82 -10.29 -7.95
CA LEU A 24 6.58 -10.26 -9.19
C LEU A 24 6.52 -11.60 -9.91
N GLY A 25 6.37 -11.59 -11.22
CA GLY A 25 6.30 -12.80 -12.05
C GLY A 25 4.98 -13.56 -11.91
N ILE A 26 3.91 -12.85 -11.58
CA ILE A 26 2.56 -13.40 -11.37
C ILE A 26 1.91 -13.81 -12.69
N ASP A 27 1.08 -14.87 -12.65
CA ASP A 27 0.07 -15.12 -13.67
C ASP A 27 -1.16 -14.24 -13.39
N VAL A 28 -1.44 -13.31 -14.29
CA VAL A 28 -2.58 -12.39 -14.18
C VAL A 28 -3.94 -13.08 -14.31
N ASN A 29 -3.97 -14.32 -14.77
CA ASN A 29 -5.18 -15.12 -14.95
C ASN A 29 -5.44 -16.09 -13.79
N ASP A 30 -4.55 -16.16 -12.79
CA ASP A 30 -4.75 -17.01 -11.60
C ASP A 30 -6.01 -16.58 -10.84
N ASP A 31 -6.93 -17.52 -10.62
CA ASP A 31 -8.22 -17.24 -10.01
C ASP A 31 -8.11 -16.83 -8.53
N VAL A 32 -7.14 -17.39 -7.78
CA VAL A 32 -6.94 -17.06 -6.37
C VAL A 32 -6.42 -15.64 -6.21
N LEU A 33 -5.44 -15.26 -7.02
CA LEU A 33 -4.91 -13.89 -7.04
C LEU A 33 -5.99 -12.90 -7.47
N ARG A 34 -6.74 -13.18 -8.53
CA ARG A 34 -7.81 -12.31 -9.01
C ARG A 34 -8.89 -12.09 -7.96
N ALA A 35 -9.39 -13.15 -7.32
CA ALA A 35 -10.37 -13.04 -6.25
C ALA A 35 -9.84 -12.20 -5.07
N GLY A 36 -8.57 -12.36 -4.71
CA GLY A 36 -7.91 -11.54 -3.69
C GLY A 36 -7.82 -10.06 -4.07
N LEU A 37 -7.48 -9.76 -5.31
CA LEU A 37 -7.41 -8.40 -5.84
C LEU A 37 -8.79 -7.75 -5.90
N GLU A 38 -9.82 -8.46 -6.36
CA GLU A 38 -11.22 -8.00 -6.38
C GLU A 38 -11.70 -7.66 -4.96
N HIS A 39 -11.41 -8.53 -3.99
CA HIS A 39 -11.71 -8.24 -2.58
C HIS A 39 -11.04 -6.93 -2.10
N ASN A 40 -9.77 -6.73 -2.40
CA ASN A 40 -9.06 -5.49 -2.03
C ASN A 40 -9.61 -4.25 -2.76
N GLN A 41 -10.08 -4.40 -3.99
CA GLN A 41 -10.76 -3.33 -4.73
C GLN A 41 -12.07 -2.92 -4.06
N GLU A 42 -12.88 -3.88 -3.63
CA GLU A 42 -14.14 -3.59 -2.91
C GLU A 42 -13.90 -2.92 -1.56
N LEU A 43 -12.85 -3.34 -0.82
CA LEU A 43 -12.43 -2.64 0.40
C LEU A 43 -12.03 -1.19 0.14
N ARG A 44 -11.36 -0.91 -1.00
CA ARG A 44 -11.00 0.47 -1.40
C ARG A 44 -12.24 1.30 -1.74
N LYS A 45 -13.20 0.72 -2.45
CA LYS A 45 -14.47 1.36 -2.80
C LYS A 45 -15.26 1.72 -1.54
N THR A 46 -15.50 0.74 -0.67
CA THR A 46 -16.15 0.95 0.63
C THR A 46 -15.46 2.01 1.48
N ARG A 47 -14.12 2.02 1.48
CA ARG A 47 -13.36 3.07 2.17
C ARG A 47 -13.61 4.45 1.58
N ALA A 48 -13.63 4.59 0.25
CA ALA A 48 -13.86 5.87 -0.43
C ALA A 48 -15.24 6.42 -0.07
N GLU A 49 -16.26 5.58 -0.07
CA GLU A 49 -17.63 5.93 0.35
C GLU A 49 -17.69 6.41 1.82
N LYS A 50 -17.02 5.69 2.72
CA LYS A 50 -16.91 6.07 4.14
C LYS A 50 -16.18 7.40 4.33
N ILE A 51 -15.10 7.65 3.57
CA ILE A 51 -14.36 8.92 3.58
C ILE A 51 -15.31 10.04 3.13
N ALA A 52 -15.99 9.85 2.00
CA ALA A 52 -16.90 10.84 1.45
C ALA A 52 -18.03 11.17 2.41
N LEU A 53 -18.69 10.16 2.98
CA LEU A 53 -19.75 10.34 3.97
C LEU A 53 -19.26 11.15 5.18
N SER A 54 -18.07 10.85 5.68
CA SER A 54 -17.52 11.55 6.84
C SER A 54 -17.09 12.99 6.53
N LEU A 55 -16.54 13.23 5.34
CA LEU A 55 -16.23 14.58 4.87
C LEU A 55 -17.51 15.42 4.67
N ARG A 56 -18.56 14.82 4.12
CA ARG A 56 -19.88 15.44 3.98
C ARG A 56 -20.46 15.88 5.33
N ARG A 57 -20.39 15.02 6.34
CA ARG A 57 -20.79 15.34 7.72
C ARG A 57 -19.98 16.48 8.33
N SER A 58 -18.77 16.73 7.82
CA SER A 58 -17.92 17.84 8.23
C SER A 58 -18.12 19.11 7.39
N GLY A 59 -19.22 19.18 6.59
CA GLY A 59 -19.59 20.37 5.83
C GLY A 59 -18.97 20.47 4.43
N ILE A 60 -18.30 19.43 3.95
CA ILE A 60 -17.73 19.41 2.60
C ILE A 60 -18.81 18.93 1.62
N LYS A 61 -19.12 19.74 0.61
CA LYS A 61 -20.18 19.45 -0.37
C LYS A 61 -19.68 18.47 -1.43
N ASP A 62 -20.46 17.45 -1.71
CA ASP A 62 -20.31 16.47 -2.80
C ASP A 62 -18.91 15.87 -2.94
N PRO A 63 -18.29 15.40 -1.80
CA PRO A 63 -16.90 15.00 -1.79
C PRO A 63 -16.62 13.73 -2.61
N LEU A 64 -17.61 12.84 -2.78
CA LEU A 64 -17.45 11.63 -3.58
C LEU A 64 -17.39 11.97 -5.07
N GLU A 65 -18.38 12.68 -5.58
CA GLU A 65 -18.48 13.07 -6.98
C GLU A 65 -17.26 13.88 -7.42
N LYS A 66 -16.88 14.89 -6.63
CA LYS A 66 -15.71 15.73 -6.92
C LYS A 66 -14.39 14.93 -6.95
N ALA A 67 -14.22 13.99 -6.02
CA ALA A 67 -13.04 13.12 -6.02
C ALA A 67 -13.07 12.12 -7.20
N GLN A 68 -14.25 11.66 -7.62
CA GLN A 68 -14.43 10.82 -8.81
C GLN A 68 -14.04 11.57 -10.09
N ASN A 69 -14.45 12.80 -10.24
CA ASN A 69 -14.07 13.64 -11.38
C ASN A 69 -12.53 13.81 -11.48
N ILE A 70 -11.85 13.97 -10.34
CA ILE A 70 -10.39 14.05 -10.29
C ILE A 70 -9.74 12.70 -10.65
N SER A 71 -10.37 11.57 -10.26
CA SER A 71 -9.80 10.25 -10.54
C SER A 71 -9.88 9.85 -12.02
N GLY A 72 -10.70 10.55 -12.82
CA GLY A 72 -10.85 10.25 -14.25
C GLY A 72 -11.32 8.83 -14.54
N GLY A 73 -12.16 8.25 -13.67
CA GLY A 73 -12.64 6.87 -13.79
C GLY A 73 -11.71 5.81 -13.18
N HIS A 74 -10.54 6.22 -12.69
CA HIS A 74 -9.65 5.31 -11.96
C HIS A 74 -10.13 5.06 -10.52
N MET A 75 -9.56 4.04 -9.88
CA MET A 75 -9.85 3.70 -8.49
C MET A 75 -9.61 4.88 -7.56
N LEU A 76 -10.63 5.21 -6.74
CA LEU A 76 -10.54 6.30 -5.77
C LEU A 76 -9.54 6.00 -4.65
N THR A 77 -8.64 6.95 -4.43
CA THR A 77 -7.64 6.90 -3.37
C THR A 77 -7.78 8.12 -2.44
N ARG A 78 -7.13 8.06 -1.28
CA ARG A 78 -7.03 9.24 -0.39
C ARG A 78 -6.39 10.44 -1.08
N THR A 79 -5.52 10.22 -2.05
CA THR A 79 -4.86 11.30 -2.81
C THR A 79 -5.88 12.10 -3.63
N HIS A 80 -6.86 11.45 -4.25
CA HIS A 80 -7.92 12.13 -5.00
C HIS A 80 -8.78 13.00 -4.08
N PHE A 81 -9.15 12.51 -2.89
CA PHE A 81 -9.80 13.35 -1.88
C PHE A 81 -8.92 14.50 -1.40
N ALA A 82 -7.61 14.28 -1.29
CA ALA A 82 -6.69 15.36 -0.90
C ALA A 82 -6.59 16.44 -1.99
N GLN A 83 -6.48 16.04 -3.25
CA GLN A 83 -6.50 16.96 -4.39
C GLN A 83 -7.80 17.78 -4.45
N MET A 84 -8.93 17.10 -4.26
CA MET A 84 -10.25 17.75 -4.17
C MET A 84 -10.29 18.81 -3.07
N LEU A 85 -9.82 18.49 -1.87
CA LEU A 85 -9.79 19.42 -0.74
C LEU A 85 -8.87 20.62 -0.96
N ILE A 86 -7.82 20.48 -1.76
CA ILE A 86 -6.96 21.60 -2.18
C ILE A 86 -7.68 22.45 -3.22
N GLN A 87 -8.24 21.85 -4.27
CA GLN A 87 -8.96 22.56 -5.34
C GLN A 87 -10.16 23.36 -4.81
N GLU A 88 -10.86 22.80 -3.82
CA GLU A 88 -11.99 23.48 -3.15
C GLU A 88 -11.55 24.51 -2.07
N GLY A 89 -10.26 24.75 -1.91
CA GLY A 89 -9.73 25.76 -0.98
C GLY A 89 -9.75 25.40 0.51
N TYR A 90 -10.07 24.15 0.88
CA TYR A 90 -10.06 23.73 2.30
C TYR A 90 -8.65 23.66 2.89
N CYS A 91 -7.64 23.41 2.07
CA CYS A 91 -6.23 23.38 2.45
C CYS A 91 -5.35 23.83 1.29
N LYS A 92 -4.14 24.32 1.64
CA LYS A 92 -3.16 24.84 0.66
C LYS A 92 -2.24 23.77 0.05
N ASP A 93 -2.07 22.64 0.72
CA ASP A 93 -1.13 21.57 0.34
C ASP A 93 -1.53 20.21 0.86
N MET A 94 -0.96 19.15 0.27
CA MET A 94 -1.21 17.75 0.62
C MET A 94 -0.94 17.45 2.09
N LYS A 95 0.16 17.96 2.65
CA LYS A 95 0.55 17.73 4.04
C LYS A 95 -0.50 18.24 5.01
N SER A 96 -1.03 19.43 4.77
CA SER A 96 -2.10 20.04 5.57
C SER A 96 -3.41 19.27 5.47
N VAL A 97 -3.77 18.78 4.26
CA VAL A 97 -4.96 17.95 4.06
C VAL A 97 -4.88 16.67 4.87
N PHE A 98 -3.79 15.91 4.72
CA PHE A 98 -3.63 14.65 5.46
C PHE A 98 -3.71 14.87 6.95
N ARG A 99 -3.04 15.90 7.47
CA ARG A 99 -3.05 16.23 8.90
C ARG A 99 -4.44 16.62 9.41
N ARG A 100 -5.22 17.40 8.64
CA ARG A 100 -6.51 17.96 9.08
C ARG A 100 -7.70 17.07 8.80
N TYR A 101 -7.67 16.29 7.71
CA TYR A 101 -8.84 15.59 7.21
C TYR A 101 -8.67 14.08 7.04
N LEU A 102 -7.50 13.56 6.61
CA LEU A 102 -7.40 12.21 6.05
C LEU A 102 -6.62 11.20 6.90
N THR A 103 -6.16 11.56 8.09
CA THR A 103 -5.39 10.66 8.97
C THR A 103 -5.94 10.60 10.39
N GLY A 104 -5.65 9.48 11.07
CA GLY A 104 -6.00 9.28 12.48
C GLY A 104 -7.50 9.31 12.72
N LYS A 105 -7.94 10.06 13.75
CA LYS A 105 -9.35 10.25 14.12
C LYS A 105 -10.03 11.39 13.35
N LYS A 106 -9.44 11.87 12.26
CA LYS A 106 -10.00 12.94 11.43
C LYS A 106 -11.11 12.40 10.51
N PRO A 107 -11.97 13.27 9.94
CA PRO A 107 -13.15 12.84 9.18
C PRO A 107 -12.86 11.78 8.11
N GLY A 108 -11.85 11.98 7.27
CA GLY A 108 -11.44 11.02 6.24
C GLY A 108 -10.39 10.01 6.70
N GLY A 109 -10.09 9.94 8.00
CA GLY A 109 -9.13 8.99 8.59
C GLY A 109 -9.68 7.57 8.72
N VAL A 110 -10.37 7.09 7.70
CA VAL A 110 -11.02 5.77 7.67
C VAL A 110 -9.97 4.67 7.59
N ARG A 111 -10.01 3.75 8.55
CA ARG A 111 -9.20 2.51 8.51
C ARG A 111 -9.87 1.49 7.60
N VAL A 112 -9.04 0.63 7.02
CA VAL A 112 -9.46 -0.53 6.23
C VAL A 112 -8.90 -1.77 6.90
N GLU A 113 -9.71 -2.78 7.03
CA GLU A 113 -9.30 -4.11 7.48
C GLU A 113 -8.86 -4.92 6.26
N TRP A 114 -7.64 -4.62 5.79
CA TRP A 114 -7.00 -5.40 4.74
C TRP A 114 -6.84 -6.85 5.18
N ARG A 115 -6.70 -7.76 4.23
CA ARG A 115 -6.36 -9.15 4.54
C ARG A 115 -5.00 -9.27 5.21
N ASN A 116 -4.83 -10.32 5.99
CA ASN A 116 -3.56 -10.64 6.63
C ASN A 116 -2.47 -10.82 5.55
N PHE A 117 -1.27 -10.36 5.82
CA PHE A 117 -0.16 -10.45 4.89
C PHE A 117 0.16 -11.90 4.45
N LYS A 118 -0.11 -12.89 5.29
CA LYS A 118 0.07 -14.31 4.96
C LYS A 118 -0.89 -14.77 3.86
N GLU A 119 -2.14 -14.29 3.89
CA GLU A 119 -3.10 -14.55 2.81
C GLU A 119 -2.65 -13.91 1.50
N VAL A 120 -2.13 -12.69 1.55
CA VAL A 120 -1.63 -11.98 0.36
C VAL A 120 -0.41 -12.66 -0.23
N ILE A 121 0.51 -13.17 0.61
CA ILE A 121 1.64 -14.01 0.14
C ILE A 121 1.10 -15.23 -0.61
N ASN A 122 0.11 -15.93 -0.04
CA ASN A 122 -0.50 -17.11 -0.68
C ASN A 122 -1.14 -16.78 -2.03
N TRP A 123 -1.83 -15.64 -2.19
CA TRP A 123 -2.39 -15.21 -3.47
C TRP A 123 -1.32 -15.01 -4.54
N ILE A 124 -0.18 -14.40 -4.17
CA ILE A 124 0.94 -14.17 -5.07
C ILE A 124 1.59 -15.48 -5.47
N GLN A 125 1.81 -16.37 -4.51
CA GLN A 125 2.50 -17.64 -4.75
C GLN A 125 1.64 -18.64 -5.52
N SER A 126 0.30 -18.65 -5.32
CA SER A 126 -0.61 -19.47 -6.14
C SER A 126 -0.51 -19.12 -7.63
N SER A 127 -0.27 -17.85 -7.95
CA SER A 127 -0.07 -17.37 -9.32
C SER A 127 1.36 -17.61 -9.87
N GLY A 128 2.20 -18.38 -9.17
CA GLY A 128 3.61 -18.62 -9.55
C GLY A 128 4.54 -17.45 -9.28
N GLY A 129 4.05 -16.35 -8.70
CA GLY A 129 4.82 -15.15 -8.41
C GLY A 129 5.65 -15.26 -7.13
N LYS A 130 6.53 -14.29 -6.95
CA LYS A 130 7.32 -14.08 -5.73
C LYS A 130 6.84 -12.87 -4.97
N ALA A 131 6.72 -12.99 -3.63
CA ALA A 131 6.21 -11.97 -2.73
C ALA A 131 7.33 -11.17 -2.08
N PHE A 132 7.25 -9.82 -2.14
CA PHE A 132 8.22 -8.91 -1.53
C PHE A 132 7.51 -7.87 -0.66
N ILE A 133 8.09 -7.49 0.49
CA ILE A 133 7.63 -6.31 1.24
C ILE A 133 8.04 -5.06 0.47
N ALA A 134 7.07 -4.20 0.14
CA ALA A 134 7.31 -2.91 -0.49
C ALA A 134 7.91 -1.91 0.50
N HIS A 135 8.90 -1.14 0.07
CA HIS A 135 9.47 0.06 0.74
C HIS A 135 9.49 0.01 2.28
N PRO A 136 10.11 -1.01 2.95
CA PRO A 136 10.00 -1.21 4.40
C PRO A 136 10.51 -0.02 5.22
N PHE A 137 11.49 0.73 4.73
CA PHE A 137 12.04 1.92 5.39
C PHE A 137 11.11 3.14 5.33
N ARG A 138 10.09 3.16 4.45
CA ARG A 138 9.08 4.24 4.43
C ARG A 138 8.03 4.10 5.53
N TYR A 139 7.93 2.95 6.19
CA TYR A 139 7.06 2.80 7.34
C TYR A 139 7.68 3.51 8.54
N ARG A 140 6.87 4.26 9.30
CA ARG A 140 7.31 4.94 10.53
C ARG A 140 7.52 3.93 11.65
N MET A 141 8.56 3.11 11.51
CA MET A 141 8.93 2.05 12.45
C MET A 141 10.39 2.17 12.85
N THR A 142 10.72 1.65 14.05
CA THR A 142 12.11 1.42 14.43
C THR A 142 12.71 0.27 13.62
N HIS A 143 14.02 0.25 13.44
CA HIS A 143 14.73 -0.84 12.77
C HIS A 143 14.42 -2.21 13.39
N THR A 144 14.32 -2.30 14.72
CA THR A 144 13.91 -3.52 15.43
C THR A 144 12.54 -4.03 14.97
N LYS A 145 11.60 -3.12 14.76
CA LYS A 145 10.26 -3.48 14.31
C LYS A 145 10.23 -3.87 12.84
N ILE A 146 11.05 -3.23 11.98
CA ILE A 146 11.23 -3.63 10.58
C ILE A 146 11.84 -5.04 10.53
N LYS A 147 12.92 -5.31 11.28
CA LYS A 147 13.53 -6.64 11.38
C LYS A 147 12.51 -7.71 11.77
N LYS A 148 11.69 -7.43 12.80
CA LYS A 148 10.62 -8.36 13.18
C LYS A 148 9.64 -8.61 12.02
N MET A 149 9.25 -7.58 11.29
CA MET A 149 8.38 -7.74 10.13
C MET A 149 9.02 -8.60 9.04
N LEU A 150 10.32 -8.43 8.77
CA LEU A 150 11.06 -9.25 7.80
C LEU A 150 11.14 -10.72 8.26
N ILE A 151 11.36 -10.98 9.54
CA ILE A 151 11.37 -12.32 10.12
C ILE A 151 9.99 -12.98 9.98
N ASP A 152 8.93 -12.28 10.43
CA ASP A 152 7.55 -12.79 10.33
C ASP A 152 7.15 -13.06 8.86
N PHE A 153 7.67 -12.24 7.92
CA PHE A 153 7.44 -12.41 6.49
C PHE A 153 8.17 -13.62 5.92
N LYS A 154 9.42 -13.83 6.33
CA LYS A 154 10.20 -15.03 5.96
C LYS A 154 9.55 -16.30 6.49
N GLU A 155 9.11 -16.30 7.76
CA GLU A 155 8.40 -17.42 8.37
C GLU A 155 7.08 -17.75 7.65
N ALA A 156 6.44 -16.75 7.03
CA ALA A 156 5.27 -16.91 6.19
C ALA A 156 5.60 -17.27 4.72
N SER A 157 6.84 -17.70 4.44
CA SER A 157 7.34 -18.05 3.10
C SER A 157 7.43 -16.86 2.12
N GLY A 158 7.48 -15.63 2.61
CA GLY A 158 7.75 -14.46 1.76
C GLY A 158 9.18 -14.52 1.19
N ASP A 159 9.35 -14.05 -0.03
CA ASP A 159 10.57 -14.23 -0.80
C ASP A 159 11.62 -13.13 -0.52
N GLY A 160 11.19 -11.88 -0.30
CA GLY A 160 12.14 -10.78 -0.17
C GLY A 160 11.52 -9.45 0.22
N PHE A 161 12.27 -8.39 0.02
CA PHE A 161 11.80 -7.02 0.25
C PHE A 161 12.51 -6.01 -0.64
N GLU A 162 11.90 -4.85 -0.80
CA GLU A 162 12.44 -3.75 -1.58
C GLU A 162 13.50 -3.01 -0.79
N VAL A 163 14.72 -2.97 -1.33
CA VAL A 163 15.88 -2.30 -0.71
C VAL A 163 16.11 -0.93 -1.31
N VAL A 164 15.92 -0.80 -2.63
CA VAL A 164 16.18 0.43 -3.37
C VAL A 164 14.88 0.99 -3.93
N ASN A 165 14.64 2.27 -3.70
CA ASN A 165 13.63 3.05 -4.43
C ASN A 165 14.20 4.45 -4.74
N ALA A 166 13.52 5.24 -5.57
CA ALA A 166 14.03 6.49 -6.15
C ALA A 166 14.67 7.47 -5.15
N ASN A 167 14.29 7.44 -3.87
CA ASN A 167 14.76 8.36 -2.83
C ASN A 167 15.40 7.64 -1.63
N SER A 168 15.86 6.39 -1.79
CA SER A 168 16.49 5.66 -0.69
C SER A 168 17.85 6.25 -0.33
N PRO A 169 18.08 6.64 0.93
CA PRO A 169 19.42 7.01 1.42
C PRO A 169 20.41 5.84 1.28
N LYS A 170 21.68 6.15 1.03
CA LYS A 170 22.73 5.12 0.90
C LYS A 170 22.85 4.22 2.14
N GLU A 171 22.63 4.79 3.31
CA GLU A 171 22.66 4.09 4.60
C GLU A 171 21.51 3.06 4.69
N GLU A 172 20.31 3.39 4.22
CA GLU A 172 19.19 2.45 4.18
C GLU A 172 19.41 1.33 3.17
N ILE A 173 20.02 1.63 2.03
CA ILE A 173 20.39 0.63 1.02
C ILE A 173 21.42 -0.36 1.60
N ALA A 174 22.48 0.15 2.22
CA ALA A 174 23.51 -0.69 2.84
C ALA A 174 22.92 -1.58 3.95
N LEU A 175 22.08 -0.99 4.80
CA LEU A 175 21.42 -1.72 5.89
C LEU A 175 20.45 -2.78 5.36
N GLY A 176 19.66 -2.45 4.33
CA GLY A 176 18.76 -3.39 3.69
C GLY A 176 19.51 -4.55 3.02
N SER A 177 20.62 -4.27 2.34
CA SER A 177 21.48 -5.30 1.74
C SER A 177 22.02 -6.26 2.80
N GLN A 178 22.52 -5.72 3.92
CA GLN A 178 22.95 -6.55 5.05
C GLN A 178 21.83 -7.43 5.59
N TRP A 179 20.62 -6.88 5.81
CA TRP A 179 19.49 -7.67 6.32
C TRP A 179 19.02 -8.74 5.34
N SER A 180 19.17 -8.50 4.02
CA SER A 180 18.83 -9.52 3.02
C SER A 180 19.74 -10.76 3.16
N GLU A 181 21.04 -10.54 3.43
CA GLU A 181 22.00 -11.61 3.72
C GLU A 181 21.70 -12.29 5.07
N ASP A 182 21.53 -11.48 6.15
CA ASP A 182 21.26 -11.97 7.51
C ASP A 182 20.03 -12.89 7.58
N TYR A 183 18.97 -12.56 6.83
CA TYR A 183 17.70 -13.29 6.84
C TYR A 183 17.51 -14.21 5.62
N ASN A 184 18.48 -14.29 4.71
CA ASN A 184 18.37 -15.04 3.46
C ASN A 184 17.08 -14.69 2.71
N LEU A 185 16.86 -13.38 2.46
CA LEU A 185 15.76 -12.81 1.71
C LEU A 185 16.27 -12.20 0.40
N LEU A 186 15.50 -12.33 -0.66
CA LEU A 186 15.79 -11.66 -1.93
C LEU A 186 15.61 -10.15 -1.81
N THR A 187 16.23 -9.39 -2.72
CA THR A 187 16.05 -7.95 -2.82
C THR A 187 15.37 -7.57 -4.13
N SER A 188 14.57 -6.51 -4.08
CA SER A 188 14.01 -5.87 -5.27
C SER A 188 14.31 -4.38 -5.27
N CYS A 189 14.17 -3.76 -6.47
CA CYS A 189 14.25 -2.33 -6.65
C CYS A 189 12.87 -1.80 -7.05
N GLY A 190 12.46 -0.71 -6.42
CA GLY A 190 11.22 0.00 -6.75
C GLY A 190 11.47 1.37 -7.39
N SER A 191 10.39 2.03 -7.76
CA SER A 191 10.40 3.39 -8.36
C SER A 191 10.30 4.50 -7.30
#